data_fa476986e66dfb876113e4ae05545151
#
_entry.id   fa476986e66dfb876113e4ae05545151
#
_cell.length_a   1.000
_cell.length_b   1.000
_cell.length_c   1.000
_cell.angle_alpha   90.00
_cell.angle_beta   90.00
_cell.angle_gamma   90.00
#
_symmetry.space_group_name_H-M   'P 1'
#
loop_
_entity.id
_entity.type
_entity.pdbx_description
1 polymer ?
#
loop_
_entity_poly.entity_id
_entity_poly.type
_entity_poly.pdbx_seq_one_letter_code
_entity_poly.pdbx_strand_id
1 'polypeptide(L)'
;MFIDINIPSEVEMALNILNKNGFEAFIVGGCVRDSLLGSAPNDWDITTSAKPDEISMCFNKYRTINTGLKHGTVTVIINKMQLEITTYRIDGKYSDNRRPDNVLFTDDLSNDLKRRDFTINSLAYNKIGIVDLFGGIEDINNKLIKCVGNPDERFSEDGLRILRALRFASKLSFGIDNHTSISIHKNKNLLKNISKERISAELNKLIIGAKFHDIIMEYRDVIEVFIPEVISYNTKEWENIICSMKYTADLVIRLALMLYKTDAEIVLRNLKYDGATIKRVKSIILYKDEEIKPDKIKLKKQLNIIGHDNFIDLLKFQIAFNMADKNINEKKIDDLKDSEKVLKDIVLNNECYNLKMLAIDGKDLKKEGISKGITLGSILNEILKLVIEERLENKYEVLIDYVRKYIKNKI
;
A
#
# COMPACT_ATOMS: atom_id res chain seq x y z
N MET A 1 -16.35 19.98 27.37
CA MET A 1 -15.84 20.67 26.17
C MET A 1 -16.80 20.34 25.03
N PHE A 2 -17.54 21.31 24.48
CA PHE A 2 -18.34 21.06 23.29
C PHE A 2 -17.35 20.94 22.09
N ILE A 3 -17.15 19.74 21.62
CA ILE A 3 -16.41 19.49 20.38
C ILE A 3 -17.47 19.38 19.30
N ASP A 4 -17.48 20.33 18.37
CA ASP A 4 -18.36 20.28 17.22
C ASP A 4 -17.61 19.63 16.04
N ILE A 5 -18.12 18.51 15.55
CA ILE A 5 -17.59 17.82 14.39
C ILE A 5 -18.39 18.24 13.17
N ASN A 6 -17.72 18.82 12.19
CA ASN A 6 -18.35 19.18 10.92
C ASN A 6 -18.64 17.89 10.12
N ILE A 7 -19.90 17.48 10.12
CA ILE A 7 -20.38 16.27 9.41
C ILE A 7 -21.03 16.67 8.08
N PRO A 8 -20.86 15.87 7.00
CA PRO A 8 -21.52 16.09 5.72
C PRO A 8 -23.06 16.06 5.85
N SER A 9 -23.74 16.82 4.99
CA SER A 9 -25.21 16.91 4.98
C SER A 9 -25.88 15.54 4.81
N GLU A 10 -25.30 14.63 4.06
CA GLU A 10 -25.77 13.27 3.83
C GLU A 10 -25.74 12.43 5.12
N VAL A 11 -24.66 12.57 5.89
CA VAL A 11 -24.51 11.91 7.19
C VAL A 11 -25.51 12.47 8.20
N GLU A 12 -25.63 13.80 8.27
CA GLU A 12 -26.62 14.46 9.12
C GLU A 12 -28.05 14.03 8.75
N MET A 13 -28.34 13.93 7.45
CA MET A 13 -29.65 13.44 6.97
C MET A 13 -29.90 12.01 7.43
N ALA A 14 -28.88 11.12 7.34
CA ALA A 14 -29.02 9.74 7.78
C ALA A 14 -29.30 9.64 9.29
N LEU A 15 -28.56 10.37 10.12
CA LEU A 15 -28.80 10.44 11.57
C LEU A 15 -30.20 10.95 11.87
N ASN A 16 -30.66 12.00 11.19
CA ASN A 16 -31.99 12.59 11.39
C ASN A 16 -33.11 11.62 10.97
N ILE A 17 -32.93 10.83 9.91
CA ILE A 17 -33.91 9.82 9.48
C ILE A 17 -34.06 8.75 10.57
N LEU A 18 -32.99 8.21 11.11
CA LEU A 18 -33.00 7.20 12.17
C LEU A 18 -33.65 7.74 13.42
N ASN A 19 -33.22 8.92 13.88
CA ASN A 19 -33.76 9.55 15.10
C ASN A 19 -35.26 9.87 14.99
N LYS A 20 -35.74 10.34 13.83
CA LYS A 20 -37.17 10.58 13.57
C LYS A 20 -38.02 9.30 13.62
N ASN A 21 -37.44 8.16 13.35
CA ASN A 21 -38.08 6.85 13.44
C ASN A 21 -37.93 6.21 14.84
N GLY A 22 -37.38 6.95 15.83
CA GLY A 22 -37.25 6.49 17.20
C GLY A 22 -36.00 5.68 17.52
N PHE A 23 -35.02 5.64 16.62
CA PHE A 23 -33.75 4.89 16.82
C PHE A 23 -32.63 5.83 17.19
N GLU A 24 -31.81 5.44 18.16
CA GLU A 24 -30.54 6.12 18.43
C GLU A 24 -29.58 5.92 17.24
N ALA A 25 -28.82 6.96 16.91
CA ALA A 25 -27.80 6.89 15.87
C ALA A 25 -26.62 7.82 16.18
N PHE A 26 -25.42 7.32 15.89
CA PHE A 26 -24.15 8.03 16.06
C PHE A 26 -23.22 7.76 14.87
N ILE A 27 -22.42 8.75 14.48
CA ILE A 27 -21.20 8.45 13.73
C ILE A 27 -20.18 7.84 14.68
N VAL A 28 -19.31 6.94 14.18
CA VAL A 28 -18.48 6.11 15.05
C VAL A 28 -17.15 5.71 14.42
N GLY A 29 -16.14 5.53 15.25
CA GLY A 29 -14.88 4.93 14.81
C GLY A 29 -13.92 5.90 14.15
N GLY A 30 -13.42 5.51 12.97
CA GLY A 30 -12.39 6.25 12.24
C GLY A 30 -12.75 7.70 11.93
N CYS A 31 -13.98 7.96 11.52
CA CYS A 31 -14.43 9.31 11.18
C CYS A 31 -14.42 10.26 12.40
N VAL A 32 -14.84 9.78 13.58
CA VAL A 32 -14.78 10.59 14.80
C VAL A 32 -13.35 10.91 15.19
N ARG A 33 -12.47 9.89 15.21
CA ARG A 33 -11.05 10.08 15.49
C ARG A 33 -10.39 11.05 14.51
N ASP A 34 -10.58 10.87 13.21
CA ASP A 34 -9.93 11.69 12.19
C ASP A 34 -10.41 13.15 12.27
N SER A 35 -11.71 13.37 12.52
CA SER A 35 -12.26 14.71 12.78
C SER A 35 -11.65 15.37 14.02
N LEU A 36 -11.46 14.61 15.12
CA LEU A 36 -10.80 15.11 16.34
C LEU A 36 -9.33 15.48 16.10
N LEU A 37 -8.68 14.78 15.16
CA LEU A 37 -7.29 15.08 14.74
C LEU A 37 -7.22 16.22 13.69
N GLY A 38 -8.34 16.84 13.32
CA GLY A 38 -8.39 17.91 12.32
C GLY A 38 -8.21 17.41 10.88
N SER A 39 -8.36 16.11 10.64
CA SER A 39 -8.27 15.49 9.31
C SER A 39 -9.65 15.21 8.74
N ALA A 40 -9.83 15.40 7.44
CA ALA A 40 -11.08 15.03 6.78
C ALA A 40 -11.21 13.50 6.71
N PRO A 41 -12.29 12.89 7.25
CA PRO A 41 -12.54 11.47 7.12
C PRO A 41 -12.78 11.06 5.67
N ASN A 42 -12.27 9.89 5.28
CA ASN A 42 -12.56 9.31 3.96
C ASN A 42 -13.93 8.65 3.93
N ASP A 43 -14.28 7.93 5.00
CA ASP A 43 -15.51 7.13 5.13
C ASP A 43 -16.23 7.54 6.40
N TRP A 44 -17.56 7.45 6.37
CA TRP A 44 -18.43 7.78 7.48
C TRP A 44 -19.25 6.57 7.90
N ASP A 45 -18.93 6.01 9.05
CA ASP A 45 -19.65 4.88 9.63
C ASP A 45 -20.69 5.38 10.63
N ILE A 46 -21.89 4.82 10.54
CA ILE A 46 -22.98 5.10 11.48
C ILE A 46 -23.30 3.82 12.25
N THR A 47 -23.49 3.95 13.55
CA THR A 47 -24.00 2.86 14.38
C THR A 47 -25.35 3.27 14.98
N THR A 48 -26.29 2.31 15.13
CA THR A 48 -27.67 2.60 15.52
C THR A 48 -28.30 1.45 16.33
N SER A 49 -29.32 1.77 17.14
CA SER A 49 -30.18 0.76 17.79
C SER A 49 -31.13 0.05 16.82
N ALA A 50 -31.36 0.62 15.62
CA ALA A 50 -32.20 -0.01 14.58
C ALA A 50 -31.61 -1.32 14.08
N LYS A 51 -32.42 -2.38 13.94
CA LYS A 51 -32.06 -3.64 13.32
C LYS A 51 -31.97 -3.49 11.78
N PRO A 52 -31.32 -4.41 11.06
CA PRO A 52 -31.13 -4.28 9.62
C PRO A 52 -32.41 -4.08 8.80
N ASP A 53 -33.48 -4.76 9.16
CA ASP A 53 -34.78 -4.60 8.49
C ASP A 53 -35.39 -3.22 8.80
N GLU A 54 -35.25 -2.74 10.03
CA GLU A 54 -35.71 -1.42 10.43
C GLU A 54 -34.92 -0.31 9.74
N ILE A 55 -33.58 -0.49 9.59
CA ILE A 55 -32.75 0.41 8.77
C ILE A 55 -33.27 0.45 7.34
N SER A 56 -33.52 -0.71 6.73
CA SER A 56 -34.03 -0.80 5.36
C SER A 56 -35.39 -0.12 5.21
N MET A 57 -36.26 -0.20 6.21
CA MET A 57 -37.55 0.49 6.25
C MET A 57 -37.40 2.01 6.37
N CYS A 58 -36.52 2.48 7.24
CA CYS A 58 -36.23 3.92 7.42
C CYS A 58 -35.72 4.55 6.10
N PHE A 59 -34.94 3.81 5.33
CA PHE A 59 -34.33 4.28 4.09
C PHE A 59 -35.01 3.75 2.83
N ASN A 60 -36.29 3.42 2.87
CA ASN A 60 -37.05 2.87 1.72
C ASN A 60 -37.09 3.77 0.48
N LYS A 61 -36.83 5.07 0.62
CA LYS A 61 -36.71 6.05 -0.47
C LYS A 61 -35.30 6.15 -1.06
N TYR A 62 -34.34 5.44 -0.52
CA TYR A 62 -32.94 5.46 -0.92
C TYR A 62 -32.51 4.08 -1.41
N ARG A 63 -31.46 4.05 -2.21
CA ARG A 63 -30.86 2.78 -2.63
C ARG A 63 -30.10 2.17 -1.45
N THR A 64 -30.47 0.95 -1.07
CA THR A 64 -29.79 0.17 -0.03
C THR A 64 -29.10 -1.06 -0.63
N ILE A 65 -27.97 -1.46 -0.02
CA ILE A 65 -27.21 -2.66 -0.38
C ILE A 65 -27.06 -3.53 0.86
N ASN A 66 -27.58 -4.73 0.79
CA ASN A 66 -27.80 -5.61 1.95
C ASN A 66 -26.70 -6.71 2.10
N THR A 67 -25.52 -6.51 1.55
CA THR A 67 -24.42 -7.51 1.59
C THR A 67 -23.89 -7.80 2.98
N GLY A 68 -24.10 -6.89 3.96
CA GLY A 68 -23.62 -6.98 5.33
C GLY A 68 -24.64 -7.44 6.37
N LEU A 69 -25.88 -7.85 5.98
CA LEU A 69 -26.99 -8.15 6.91
C LEU A 69 -26.63 -9.14 8.03
N LYS A 70 -25.86 -10.18 7.71
CA LYS A 70 -25.42 -11.18 8.70
C LYS A 70 -24.59 -10.57 9.85
N HIS A 71 -24.00 -9.41 9.60
CA HIS A 71 -23.18 -8.68 10.58
C HIS A 71 -23.86 -7.39 11.07
N GLY A 72 -25.13 -7.19 10.71
CA GLY A 72 -25.90 -6.03 11.12
C GLY A 72 -25.66 -4.77 10.30
N THR A 73 -24.97 -4.83 9.16
CA THR A 73 -24.63 -3.66 8.34
C THR A 73 -25.51 -3.56 7.10
N VAL A 74 -26.06 -2.38 6.86
CA VAL A 74 -26.76 -1.97 5.64
C VAL A 74 -26.02 -0.78 5.04
N THR A 75 -25.64 -0.85 3.78
CA THR A 75 -25.08 0.31 3.08
C THR A 75 -26.20 1.11 2.45
N VAL A 76 -26.31 2.39 2.79
CA VAL A 76 -27.31 3.32 2.25
C VAL A 76 -26.62 4.34 1.36
N ILE A 77 -27.21 4.64 0.20
CA ILE A 77 -26.65 5.62 -0.75
C ILE A 77 -27.51 6.88 -0.74
N ILE A 78 -26.93 7.99 -0.24
CA ILE A 78 -27.56 9.32 -0.20
C ILE A 78 -26.72 10.26 -1.07
N ASN A 79 -27.29 10.87 -2.09
CA ASN A 79 -26.60 11.81 -3.01
C ASN A 79 -25.23 11.29 -3.51
N LYS A 80 -25.12 10.01 -3.87
CA LYS A 80 -23.90 9.30 -4.29
C LYS A 80 -22.92 8.97 -3.14
N MET A 81 -23.13 9.46 -1.93
CA MET A 81 -22.34 9.07 -0.76
C MET A 81 -22.81 7.70 -0.25
N GLN A 82 -21.89 6.77 -0.04
CA GLN A 82 -22.16 5.47 0.56
C GLN A 82 -21.95 5.58 2.07
N LEU A 83 -22.97 5.25 2.85
CA LEU A 83 -22.93 5.25 4.30
C LEU A 83 -23.14 3.84 4.81
N GLU A 84 -22.19 3.33 5.59
CA GLU A 84 -22.34 2.05 6.28
C GLU A 84 -23.08 2.28 7.61
N ILE A 85 -24.30 1.75 7.72
CA ILE A 85 -25.14 1.84 8.92
C ILE A 85 -25.16 0.47 9.56
N THR A 86 -24.62 0.37 10.78
CA THR A 86 -24.48 -0.91 11.50
C THR A 86 -25.32 -0.89 12.78
N THR A 87 -26.13 -1.93 12.98
CA THR A 87 -26.86 -2.17 14.22
C THR A 87 -25.90 -2.40 15.38
N TYR A 88 -26.18 -1.84 16.57
CA TYR A 88 -25.44 -2.15 17.80
C TYR A 88 -25.42 -3.66 18.03
N ARG A 89 -24.25 -4.19 18.36
CA ARG A 89 -24.11 -5.63 18.48
C ARG A 89 -23.09 -6.04 19.53
N ILE A 90 -23.31 -7.24 20.04
CA ILE A 90 -22.38 -7.99 20.85
C ILE A 90 -21.84 -9.10 19.95
N ASP A 91 -20.53 -9.16 19.80
CA ASP A 91 -19.90 -10.25 19.06
C ASP A 91 -19.81 -11.48 19.97
N GLY A 92 -20.22 -12.66 19.47
CA GLY A 92 -20.11 -13.93 20.15
C GLY A 92 -18.68 -14.47 20.17
N LYS A 93 -18.54 -15.79 20.33
CA LYS A 93 -17.21 -16.42 20.27
C LYS A 93 -16.61 -16.32 18.86
N TYR A 94 -15.29 -16.30 18.78
CA TYR A 94 -14.52 -16.28 17.54
C TYR A 94 -13.77 -17.60 17.40
N SER A 95 -14.28 -18.52 16.60
CA SER A 95 -13.61 -19.82 16.37
C SER A 95 -12.48 -19.74 15.35
N ASP A 96 -12.54 -18.76 14.44
CA ASP A 96 -11.57 -18.60 13.33
C ASP A 96 -10.59 -17.43 13.55
N ASN A 97 -10.55 -16.80 14.73
CA ASN A 97 -9.79 -15.58 15.06
C ASN A 97 -10.03 -14.41 14.07
N ARG A 98 -11.24 -14.35 13.48
CA ARG A 98 -11.58 -13.33 12.48
C ARG A 98 -12.99 -12.78 12.60
N ARG A 99 -13.97 -13.68 12.64
CA ARG A 99 -15.38 -13.33 12.64
C ARG A 99 -16.07 -13.96 13.84
N PRO A 100 -16.99 -13.24 14.48
CA PRO A 100 -17.79 -13.87 15.50
C PRO A 100 -18.67 -14.96 14.87
N ASP A 101 -18.75 -16.12 15.50
CA ASP A 101 -19.60 -17.23 15.07
C ASP A 101 -21.09 -16.80 15.05
N ASN A 102 -21.48 -15.98 16.02
CA ASN A 102 -22.80 -15.40 16.15
C ASN A 102 -22.70 -13.93 16.53
N VAL A 103 -23.68 -13.14 16.06
CA VAL A 103 -23.85 -11.73 16.40
C VAL A 103 -25.20 -11.59 17.10
N LEU A 104 -25.20 -10.96 18.27
CA LEU A 104 -26.42 -10.62 19.01
C LEU A 104 -26.65 -9.11 18.87
N PHE A 105 -27.79 -8.71 18.33
CA PHE A 105 -28.14 -7.30 18.28
C PHE A 105 -28.57 -6.82 19.67
N THR A 106 -28.22 -5.59 19.98
CA THR A 106 -28.51 -4.93 21.26
C THR A 106 -28.93 -3.49 20.99
N ASP A 107 -29.60 -2.89 21.94
CA ASP A 107 -29.98 -1.45 21.96
C ASP A 107 -29.00 -0.61 22.76
N ASP A 108 -28.00 -1.24 23.39
CA ASP A 108 -27.02 -0.56 24.21
C ASP A 108 -25.75 -0.26 23.39
N LEU A 109 -25.50 1.03 23.15
CA LEU A 109 -24.31 1.56 22.48
C LEU A 109 -23.01 1.10 23.16
N SER A 110 -23.02 0.94 24.49
CA SER A 110 -21.83 0.58 25.25
C SER A 110 -21.25 -0.78 24.80
N ASN A 111 -22.11 -1.73 24.49
CA ASN A 111 -21.74 -3.04 23.99
C ASN A 111 -21.11 -2.95 22.59
N ASP A 112 -21.62 -2.10 21.71
CA ASP A 112 -21.05 -1.89 20.38
C ASP A 112 -19.67 -1.24 20.45
N LEU A 113 -19.48 -0.26 21.33
CA LEU A 113 -18.20 0.40 21.53
C LEU A 113 -17.17 -0.54 22.19
N LYS A 114 -17.59 -1.38 23.13
CA LYS A 114 -16.73 -2.33 23.88
C LYS A 114 -16.07 -3.37 22.98
N ARG A 115 -16.71 -3.83 21.90
CA ARG A 115 -16.16 -4.86 20.99
C ARG A 115 -15.11 -4.32 20.02
N ARG A 116 -14.92 -3.00 19.96
CA ARG A 116 -13.98 -2.36 19.01
C ARG A 116 -12.53 -2.63 19.38
N ASP A 117 -11.64 -2.38 18.43
CA ASP A 117 -10.21 -2.69 18.57
C ASP A 117 -9.47 -1.78 19.55
N PHE A 118 -9.53 -0.46 19.33
CA PHE A 118 -8.77 0.52 20.08
C PHE A 118 -9.66 1.64 20.62
N THR A 119 -9.29 2.22 21.76
CA THR A 119 -10.02 3.31 22.42
C THR A 119 -10.27 4.48 21.50
N ILE A 120 -9.26 4.87 20.70
CA ILE A 120 -9.34 5.96 19.73
C ILE A 120 -10.35 5.71 18.58
N ASN A 121 -10.77 4.46 18.38
CA ASN A 121 -11.79 4.05 17.40
C ASN A 121 -13.11 3.66 18.09
N SER A 122 -13.18 3.76 19.42
CA SER A 122 -14.36 3.43 20.23
C SER A 122 -15.08 4.70 20.70
N LEU A 123 -15.07 5.71 19.85
CA LEU A 123 -15.73 6.99 20.04
C LEU A 123 -16.98 7.05 19.19
N ALA A 124 -18.07 7.57 19.75
CA ALA A 124 -19.29 7.84 19.02
C ALA A 124 -19.67 9.33 19.15
N TYR A 125 -20.28 9.90 18.12
CA TYR A 125 -20.68 11.29 18.11
C TYR A 125 -22.04 11.49 17.43
N ASN A 126 -22.85 12.35 18.01
CA ASN A 126 -24.03 12.92 17.39
C ASN A 126 -24.16 14.41 17.80
N LYS A 127 -25.27 15.07 17.43
CA LYS A 127 -25.51 16.50 17.75
C LYS A 127 -25.54 16.81 19.26
N ILE A 128 -25.73 15.83 20.13
CA ILE A 128 -25.72 16.01 21.58
C ILE A 128 -24.28 16.08 22.11
N GLY A 129 -23.35 15.41 21.45
CA GLY A 129 -21.94 15.43 21.81
C GLY A 129 -21.21 14.10 21.55
N ILE A 130 -20.00 13.99 22.09
CA ILE A 130 -19.16 12.78 21.99
C ILE A 130 -19.48 11.85 23.17
N VAL A 131 -19.62 10.57 22.85
CA VAL A 131 -19.67 9.48 23.82
C VAL A 131 -18.31 8.78 23.80
N ASP A 132 -17.57 8.90 24.90
CA ASP A 132 -16.27 8.27 25.14
C ASP A 132 -16.33 7.45 26.44
N LEU A 133 -16.53 6.16 26.33
CA LEU A 133 -16.65 5.25 27.48
C LEU A 133 -15.30 4.61 27.86
N PHE A 134 -14.28 4.72 27.03
CA PHE A 134 -13.02 3.98 27.19
C PHE A 134 -11.78 4.88 27.19
N GLY A 135 -11.95 6.21 27.28
CA GLY A 135 -10.85 7.18 27.36
C GLY A 135 -10.14 7.42 26.02
N GLY A 136 -10.87 7.27 24.91
CA GLY A 136 -10.31 7.44 23.57
C GLY A 136 -9.84 8.87 23.30
N ILE A 137 -10.51 9.90 23.84
CA ILE A 137 -10.08 11.30 23.71
C ILE A 137 -8.75 11.53 24.42
N GLU A 138 -8.60 10.98 25.63
CA GLU A 138 -7.34 11.07 26.40
C GLU A 138 -6.22 10.36 25.63
N ASP A 139 -6.46 9.17 25.10
CA ASP A 139 -5.47 8.42 24.32
C ASP A 139 -5.12 9.14 23.00
N ILE A 140 -6.04 9.84 22.34
CA ILE A 140 -5.76 10.72 21.20
C ILE A 140 -4.83 11.86 21.61
N ASN A 141 -5.12 12.54 22.72
CA ASN A 141 -4.30 13.65 23.22
C ASN A 141 -2.89 13.20 23.62
N ASN A 142 -2.78 12.01 24.22
CA ASN A 142 -1.53 11.38 24.61
C ASN A 142 -0.82 10.68 23.44
N LYS A 143 -1.43 10.66 22.24
CA LYS A 143 -0.93 9.99 21.07
C LYS A 143 -0.63 8.49 21.29
N LEU A 144 -1.57 7.77 21.87
CA LEU A 144 -1.45 6.37 22.23
C LEU A 144 -2.44 5.49 21.46
N ILE A 145 -1.98 4.33 21.04
CA ILE A 145 -2.80 3.21 20.56
C ILE A 145 -2.98 2.24 21.71
N LYS A 146 -4.20 2.16 22.24
CA LYS A 146 -4.54 1.31 23.36
C LYS A 146 -5.76 0.45 23.03
N CYS A 147 -5.72 -0.84 23.33
CA CYS A 147 -6.85 -1.74 23.15
C CYS A 147 -8.02 -1.36 24.08
N VAL A 148 -9.23 -1.59 23.60
CA VAL A 148 -10.43 -1.52 24.45
C VAL A 148 -10.46 -2.73 25.38
N GLY A 149 -10.41 -2.49 26.70
CA GLY A 149 -10.40 -3.57 27.69
C GLY A 149 -9.08 -4.37 27.71
N ASN A 150 -9.20 -5.70 27.77
CA ASN A 150 -8.02 -6.59 27.85
C ASN A 150 -7.43 -6.85 26.45
N PRO A 151 -6.15 -6.48 26.19
CA PRO A 151 -5.52 -6.69 24.90
C PRO A 151 -5.43 -8.18 24.48
N ASP A 152 -5.18 -9.08 25.41
CA ASP A 152 -5.08 -10.52 25.09
C ASP A 152 -6.41 -11.07 24.56
N GLU A 153 -7.52 -10.63 25.12
CA GLU A 153 -8.86 -10.97 24.63
C GLU A 153 -9.11 -10.38 23.24
N ARG A 154 -8.82 -9.11 23.07
CA ARG A 154 -9.01 -8.42 21.77
C ARG A 154 -8.21 -9.06 20.63
N PHE A 155 -6.97 -9.49 20.89
CA PHE A 155 -6.15 -10.17 19.89
C PHE A 155 -6.58 -11.61 19.64
N SER A 156 -7.09 -12.31 20.65
CA SER A 156 -7.63 -13.66 20.46
C SER A 156 -8.92 -13.66 19.63
N GLU A 157 -9.73 -12.62 19.66
CA GLU A 157 -10.90 -12.46 18.81
C GLU A 157 -10.53 -12.24 17.34
N ASP A 158 -9.66 -11.30 17.03
CA ASP A 158 -9.13 -11.09 15.67
C ASP A 158 -7.63 -10.77 15.74
N GLY A 159 -6.81 -11.78 15.41
CA GLY A 159 -5.35 -11.64 15.38
C GLY A 159 -4.84 -10.53 14.48
N LEU A 160 -5.62 -10.09 13.47
CA LEU A 160 -5.25 -8.94 12.63
C LEU A 160 -5.18 -7.64 13.41
N ARG A 161 -5.87 -7.53 14.55
CA ARG A 161 -5.79 -6.34 15.41
C ARG A 161 -4.36 -6.02 15.84
N ILE A 162 -3.48 -7.03 15.89
CA ILE A 162 -2.02 -6.86 16.12
C ILE A 162 -1.42 -5.97 15.02
N LEU A 163 -1.59 -6.33 13.75
CA LEU A 163 -1.07 -5.51 12.64
C LEU A 163 -1.80 -4.18 12.52
N ARG A 164 -3.07 -4.12 12.88
CA ARG A 164 -3.83 -2.87 12.93
C ARG A 164 -3.27 -1.90 13.98
N ALA A 165 -2.83 -2.38 15.15
CA ALA A 165 -2.15 -1.56 16.15
C ALA A 165 -0.88 -0.93 15.57
N LEU A 166 -0.01 -1.75 14.96
CA LEU A 166 1.23 -1.29 14.32
C LEU A 166 0.95 -0.28 13.21
N ARG A 167 -0.06 -0.56 12.38
CA ARG A 167 -0.48 0.34 11.30
C ARG A 167 -0.99 1.68 11.83
N PHE A 168 -1.84 1.68 12.86
CA PHE A 168 -2.34 2.94 13.43
C PHE A 168 -1.22 3.73 14.08
N ALA A 169 -0.33 3.08 14.84
CA ALA A 169 0.84 3.71 15.41
C ALA A 169 1.72 4.37 14.32
N SER A 170 1.96 3.65 13.22
CA SER A 170 2.73 4.16 12.09
C SER A 170 2.03 5.32 11.38
N LYS A 171 0.73 5.14 11.01
CA LYS A 171 -0.03 6.12 10.23
C LYS A 171 -0.27 7.43 11.00
N LEU A 172 -0.65 7.32 12.29
CA LEU A 172 -0.99 8.47 13.13
C LEU A 172 0.21 9.08 13.85
N SER A 173 1.39 8.46 13.75
CA SER A 173 2.60 8.82 14.50
C SER A 173 2.40 8.73 16.03
N PHE A 174 1.62 7.75 16.46
CA PHE A 174 1.33 7.48 17.87
C PHE A 174 2.29 6.44 18.46
N GLY A 175 2.42 6.43 19.79
CA GLY A 175 2.99 5.30 20.53
C GLY A 175 1.97 4.18 20.70
N ILE A 176 2.43 3.02 21.19
CA ILE A 176 1.53 1.92 21.60
C ILE A 176 1.60 1.84 23.14
N ASP A 177 0.43 1.72 23.77
CA ASP A 177 0.32 1.55 25.22
C ASP A 177 1.10 0.30 25.68
N ASN A 178 1.74 0.37 26.84
CA ASN A 178 2.63 -0.67 27.32
C ASN A 178 1.96 -2.05 27.46
N HIS A 179 0.74 -2.11 28.02
CA HIS A 179 0.00 -3.38 28.14
C HIS A 179 -0.37 -3.92 26.76
N THR A 180 -0.76 -3.05 25.84
CA THR A 180 -1.06 -3.40 24.45
C THR A 180 0.18 -3.92 23.74
N SER A 181 1.35 -3.27 23.93
CA SER A 181 2.65 -3.68 23.34
C SER A 181 3.09 -5.07 23.84
N ILE A 182 3.07 -5.29 25.15
CA ILE A 182 3.41 -6.60 25.74
C ILE A 182 2.51 -7.70 25.15
N SER A 183 1.21 -7.44 25.03
CA SER A 183 0.25 -8.39 24.48
C SER A 183 0.47 -8.65 22.98
N ILE A 184 0.91 -7.65 22.19
CA ILE A 184 1.29 -7.82 20.79
C ILE A 184 2.41 -8.86 20.67
N HIS A 185 3.51 -8.70 21.40
CA HIS A 185 4.64 -9.63 21.36
C HIS A 185 4.24 -11.04 21.81
N LYS A 186 3.43 -11.14 22.87
CA LYS A 186 2.92 -12.42 23.39
C LYS A 186 2.04 -13.15 22.37
N ASN A 187 1.16 -12.44 21.69
CA ASN A 187 0.12 -13.02 20.84
C ASN A 187 0.45 -12.98 19.34
N LYS A 188 1.64 -12.55 18.92
CA LYS A 188 2.05 -12.39 17.51
C LYS A 188 1.79 -13.63 16.63
N ASN A 189 1.89 -14.83 17.19
CA ASN A 189 1.66 -16.07 16.46
C ASN A 189 0.21 -16.26 15.97
N LEU A 190 -0.77 -15.50 16.51
CA LEU A 190 -2.14 -15.49 15.99
C LEU A 190 -2.20 -15.02 14.54
N LEU A 191 -1.22 -14.23 14.08
CA LEU A 191 -1.11 -13.81 12.68
C LEU A 191 -0.97 -14.97 11.69
N LYS A 192 -0.52 -16.15 12.14
CA LYS A 192 -0.45 -17.36 11.30
C LYS A 192 -1.83 -17.84 10.83
N ASN A 193 -2.88 -17.51 11.59
CA ASN A 193 -4.27 -17.87 11.30
C ASN A 193 -4.97 -16.85 10.38
N ILE A 194 -4.33 -15.72 10.10
CA ILE A 194 -4.92 -14.63 9.30
C ILE A 194 -4.63 -14.84 7.81
N SER A 195 -5.61 -14.56 6.97
CA SER A 195 -5.44 -14.65 5.52
C SER A 195 -4.36 -13.67 5.03
N LYS A 196 -3.57 -14.12 4.07
CA LYS A 196 -2.40 -13.38 3.57
C LYS A 196 -2.77 -12.05 2.92
N GLU A 197 -3.93 -11.99 2.29
CA GLU A 197 -4.48 -10.76 1.69
C GLU A 197 -4.77 -9.69 2.76
N ARG A 198 -5.28 -10.09 3.94
CA ARG A 198 -5.50 -9.15 5.06
C ARG A 198 -4.17 -8.68 5.64
N ILE A 199 -3.19 -9.56 5.77
CA ILE A 199 -1.84 -9.23 6.24
C ILE A 199 -1.19 -8.23 5.29
N SER A 200 -1.16 -8.50 3.97
CA SER A 200 -0.54 -7.59 3.00
C SER A 200 -1.22 -6.23 2.95
N ALA A 201 -2.55 -6.17 3.08
CA ALA A 201 -3.28 -4.91 3.12
C ALA A 201 -2.90 -4.04 4.34
N GLU A 202 -2.73 -4.63 5.52
CA GLU A 202 -2.29 -3.91 6.72
C GLU A 202 -0.79 -3.56 6.64
N LEU A 203 0.06 -4.48 6.13
CA LEU A 203 1.49 -4.24 5.92
C LEU A 203 1.73 -3.04 5.00
N ASN A 204 1.02 -2.96 3.87
CA ASN A 204 1.15 -1.85 2.94
C ASN A 204 0.87 -0.51 3.63
N LYS A 205 -0.20 -0.44 4.44
CA LYS A 205 -0.55 0.77 5.19
C LYS A 205 0.44 1.07 6.31
N LEU A 206 1.01 0.04 6.93
CA LEU A 206 2.05 0.18 7.95
C LEU A 206 3.32 0.80 7.37
N ILE A 207 3.84 0.22 6.27
CA ILE A 207 5.13 0.64 5.71
C ILE A 207 5.09 2.00 5.00
N ILE A 208 3.91 2.51 4.61
CA ILE A 208 3.75 3.87 4.07
C ILE A 208 3.42 4.92 5.14
N GLY A 209 3.14 4.52 6.37
CA GLY A 209 2.85 5.44 7.47
C GLY A 209 4.07 6.32 7.81
N ALA A 210 3.85 7.46 8.49
CA ALA A 210 4.92 8.41 8.78
C ALA A 210 5.94 7.87 9.81
N LYS A 211 5.49 7.07 10.78
CA LYS A 211 6.34 6.49 11.85
C LYS A 211 6.69 5.02 11.62
N PHE A 212 6.65 4.55 10.36
CA PHE A 212 6.87 3.13 10.05
C PHE A 212 8.22 2.61 10.55
N HIS A 213 9.26 3.45 10.48
CA HIS A 213 10.64 3.07 10.86
C HIS A 213 10.70 2.57 12.31
N ASP A 214 10.24 3.38 13.25
CA ASP A 214 10.33 3.07 14.68
C ASP A 214 9.48 1.84 15.00
N ILE A 215 8.29 1.76 14.42
CA ILE A 215 7.37 0.63 14.61
C ILE A 215 7.96 -0.67 14.06
N ILE A 216 8.51 -0.67 12.85
CA ILE A 216 9.09 -1.89 12.26
C ILE A 216 10.36 -2.31 13.00
N MET A 217 11.14 -1.35 13.50
CA MET A 217 12.32 -1.66 14.31
C MET A 217 11.95 -2.29 15.65
N GLU A 218 10.96 -1.74 16.35
CA GLU A 218 10.49 -2.23 17.65
C GLU A 218 9.79 -3.58 17.56
N TYR A 219 8.93 -3.76 16.51
CA TYR A 219 8.10 -4.96 16.33
C TYR A 219 8.63 -5.89 15.22
N ARG A 220 9.94 -5.96 15.03
CA ARG A 220 10.57 -6.84 14.05
C ARG A 220 10.10 -8.30 14.21
N ASP A 221 10.02 -8.79 15.42
CA ASP A 221 9.58 -10.15 15.75
C ASP A 221 8.13 -10.46 15.35
N VAL A 222 7.28 -9.43 15.19
CA VAL A 222 5.93 -9.55 14.64
C VAL A 222 6.00 -9.70 13.12
N ILE A 223 6.88 -8.93 12.45
CA ILE A 223 7.10 -9.03 10.99
C ILE A 223 7.62 -10.43 10.62
N GLU A 224 8.54 -10.98 11.41
CA GLU A 224 9.13 -12.31 11.21
C GLU A 224 8.09 -13.44 11.21
N VAL A 225 6.91 -13.26 11.81
CA VAL A 225 5.84 -14.28 11.82
C VAL A 225 5.26 -14.52 10.43
N PHE A 226 5.18 -13.51 9.59
CA PHE A 226 4.55 -13.59 8.27
C PHE A 226 5.51 -13.31 7.10
N ILE A 227 6.72 -12.81 7.39
CA ILE A 227 7.87 -12.74 6.48
C ILE A 227 9.09 -13.33 7.21
N PRO A 228 9.14 -14.66 7.40
CA PRO A 228 10.23 -15.29 8.15
C PRO A 228 11.61 -15.09 7.50
N GLU A 229 11.64 -14.80 6.21
CA GLU A 229 12.88 -14.56 5.45
C GLU A 229 13.69 -13.37 6.01
N VAL A 230 13.04 -12.40 6.68
CA VAL A 230 13.73 -11.24 7.26
C VAL A 230 14.59 -11.61 8.49
N ILE A 231 14.45 -12.81 9.04
CA ILE A 231 15.31 -13.33 10.10
C ILE A 231 16.78 -13.40 9.64
N SER A 232 17.02 -13.63 8.34
CA SER A 232 18.36 -13.69 7.75
C SER A 232 19.16 -12.40 7.83
N TYR A 233 18.50 -11.25 8.07
CA TYR A 233 19.17 -9.98 8.25
C TYR A 233 19.75 -9.86 9.67
N ASN A 234 21.04 -9.53 9.78
CA ASN A 234 21.56 -9.11 11.07
C ASN A 234 21.00 -7.73 11.47
N THR A 235 21.18 -7.35 12.74
CA THR A 235 20.60 -6.11 13.28
C THR A 235 21.00 -4.85 12.51
N LYS A 236 22.28 -4.74 12.11
CA LYS A 236 22.79 -3.58 11.36
C LYS A 236 22.21 -3.52 9.95
N GLU A 237 22.11 -4.65 9.28
CA GLU A 237 21.49 -4.75 7.95
C GLU A 237 20.01 -4.36 8.00
N TRP A 238 19.27 -4.89 8.98
CA TRP A 238 17.87 -4.54 9.18
C TRP A 238 17.69 -3.04 9.42
N GLU A 239 18.48 -2.46 10.33
CA GLU A 239 18.46 -1.01 10.59
C GLU A 239 18.70 -0.20 9.33
N ASN A 240 19.73 -0.54 8.54
CA ASN A 240 20.07 0.16 7.30
C ASN A 240 18.94 0.05 6.27
N ILE A 241 18.32 -1.14 6.12
CA ILE A 241 17.19 -1.35 5.20
C ILE A 241 16.00 -0.49 5.62
N ILE A 242 15.58 -0.58 6.86
CA ILE A 242 14.43 0.19 7.33
C ILE A 242 14.70 1.69 7.28
N CYS A 243 15.94 2.11 7.51
CA CYS A 243 16.37 3.50 7.32
C CYS A 243 16.26 3.92 5.86
N SER A 244 16.67 3.08 4.91
CA SER A 244 16.60 3.39 3.47
C SER A 244 15.17 3.66 2.99
N MET A 245 14.17 3.00 3.58
CA MET A 245 12.76 3.24 3.26
C MET A 245 12.29 4.66 3.57
N LYS A 246 13.00 5.43 4.40
CA LYS A 246 12.69 6.86 4.69
C LYS A 246 12.89 7.76 3.48
N TYR A 247 13.74 7.36 2.55
CA TYR A 247 14.10 8.14 1.37
C TYR A 247 13.17 7.93 0.17
N THR A 248 12.08 7.20 0.36
CA THR A 248 11.06 6.99 -0.66
C THR A 248 9.68 6.86 -0.03
N ALA A 249 8.65 7.34 -0.74
CA ALA A 249 7.24 7.12 -0.38
C ALA A 249 6.58 6.01 -1.22
N ASP A 250 7.28 5.49 -2.22
CA ASP A 250 6.75 4.48 -3.14
C ASP A 250 6.70 3.11 -2.45
N LEU A 251 5.50 2.51 -2.42
CA LEU A 251 5.25 1.22 -1.78
C LEU A 251 6.10 0.10 -2.39
N VAL A 252 6.23 0.07 -3.73
CA VAL A 252 6.98 -0.98 -4.44
C VAL A 252 8.46 -0.90 -4.10
N ILE A 253 9.01 0.31 -4.02
CA ILE A 253 10.41 0.52 -3.65
C ILE A 253 10.63 0.11 -2.19
N ARG A 254 9.71 0.46 -1.26
CA ARG A 254 9.79 0.04 0.14
C ARG A 254 9.74 -1.48 0.29
N LEU A 255 8.87 -2.16 -0.46
CA LEU A 255 8.84 -3.63 -0.50
C LEU A 255 10.14 -4.21 -1.04
N ALA A 256 10.68 -3.65 -2.13
CA ALA A 256 11.97 -4.10 -2.70
C ALA A 256 13.11 -3.92 -1.70
N LEU A 257 13.17 -2.78 -0.98
CA LEU A 257 14.16 -2.54 0.07
C LEU A 257 14.03 -3.57 1.19
N MET A 258 12.82 -3.79 1.71
CA MET A 258 12.57 -4.75 2.78
C MET A 258 12.97 -6.18 2.40
N LEU A 259 12.82 -6.54 1.12
CA LEU A 259 13.03 -7.90 0.62
C LEU A 259 14.34 -8.09 -0.17
N TYR A 260 15.28 -7.13 -0.11
CA TYR A 260 16.40 -7.04 -1.03
C TYR A 260 17.38 -8.23 -1.01
N LYS A 261 17.46 -9.00 0.08
CA LYS A 261 18.26 -10.23 0.22
C LYS A 261 17.44 -11.51 0.16
N THR A 262 16.14 -11.42 -0.02
CA THR A 262 15.25 -12.57 -0.01
C THR A 262 14.84 -12.97 -1.43
N ASP A 263 14.22 -14.13 -1.59
CA ASP A 263 13.45 -14.40 -2.80
C ASP A 263 12.12 -13.62 -2.73
N ALA A 264 12.18 -12.36 -3.16
CA ALA A 264 11.04 -11.45 -3.10
C ALA A 264 9.82 -11.96 -3.87
N GLU A 265 10.01 -12.72 -4.97
CA GLU A 265 8.89 -13.30 -5.72
C GLU A 265 8.14 -14.32 -4.88
N ILE A 266 8.84 -15.22 -4.19
CA ILE A 266 8.22 -16.23 -3.32
C ILE A 266 7.48 -15.54 -2.17
N VAL A 267 8.12 -14.58 -1.49
CA VAL A 267 7.51 -13.85 -0.36
C VAL A 267 6.24 -13.13 -0.79
N LEU A 268 6.28 -12.38 -1.89
CA LEU A 268 5.12 -11.61 -2.36
C LEU A 268 3.99 -12.50 -2.87
N ARG A 269 4.30 -13.63 -3.52
CA ARG A 269 3.29 -14.64 -3.90
C ARG A 269 2.62 -15.25 -2.66
N ASN A 270 3.41 -15.59 -1.63
CA ASN A 270 2.89 -16.10 -0.37
C ASN A 270 1.97 -15.08 0.31
N LEU A 271 2.29 -13.79 0.25
CA LEU A 271 1.48 -12.70 0.78
C LEU A 271 0.34 -12.27 -0.16
N LYS A 272 0.14 -12.97 -1.30
CA LYS A 272 -0.94 -12.73 -2.26
C LYS A 272 -0.94 -11.32 -2.88
N TYR A 273 0.25 -10.78 -3.16
CA TYR A 273 0.34 -9.56 -3.95
C TYR A 273 -0.07 -9.80 -5.40
N ASP A 274 -0.48 -8.74 -6.08
CA ASP A 274 -0.83 -8.77 -7.50
C ASP A 274 0.42 -8.96 -8.39
N GLY A 275 0.18 -9.48 -9.61
CA GLY A 275 1.26 -9.80 -10.53
C GLY A 275 2.08 -8.59 -10.99
N ALA A 276 1.48 -7.39 -11.04
CA ALA A 276 2.18 -6.17 -11.44
C ALA A 276 3.19 -5.74 -10.36
N THR A 277 2.76 -5.73 -9.10
CA THR A 277 3.64 -5.46 -7.94
C THR A 277 4.78 -6.45 -7.88
N ILE A 278 4.50 -7.76 -8.00
CA ILE A 278 5.53 -8.82 -7.98
C ILE A 278 6.55 -8.59 -9.09
N LYS A 279 6.10 -8.32 -10.33
CA LYS A 279 6.98 -8.11 -11.48
C LYS A 279 7.91 -6.90 -11.27
N ARG A 280 7.40 -5.78 -10.76
CA ARG A 280 8.19 -4.57 -10.48
C ARG A 280 9.24 -4.83 -9.40
N VAL A 281 8.86 -5.39 -8.25
CA VAL A 281 9.81 -5.71 -7.17
C VAL A 281 10.87 -6.70 -7.65
N LYS A 282 10.47 -7.76 -8.36
CA LYS A 282 11.41 -8.74 -8.95
C LYS A 282 12.42 -8.08 -9.89
N SER A 283 11.97 -7.15 -10.74
CA SER A 283 12.86 -6.43 -11.65
C SER A 283 13.88 -5.59 -10.87
N ILE A 284 13.47 -4.88 -9.83
CA ILE A 284 14.38 -4.10 -8.98
C ILE A 284 15.44 -5.03 -8.36
N ILE A 285 15.02 -6.14 -7.75
CA ILE A 285 15.94 -7.08 -7.08
C ILE A 285 16.90 -7.72 -8.06
N LEU A 286 16.45 -8.04 -9.28
CA LEU A 286 17.30 -8.62 -10.32
C LEU A 286 18.44 -7.69 -10.74
N TYR A 287 18.16 -6.40 -10.84
CA TYR A 287 19.13 -5.40 -11.35
C TYR A 287 19.69 -4.49 -10.24
N LYS A 288 19.44 -4.78 -8.94
CA LYS A 288 19.81 -3.90 -7.83
C LYS A 288 21.29 -3.54 -7.74
N ASP A 289 22.16 -4.44 -8.23
CA ASP A 289 23.63 -4.31 -8.19
C ASP A 289 24.21 -3.72 -9.49
N GLU A 290 23.37 -3.37 -10.48
CA GLU A 290 23.80 -2.74 -11.73
C GLU A 290 24.47 -1.39 -11.46
N GLU A 291 25.63 -1.17 -12.06
CA GLU A 291 26.32 0.12 -11.98
C GLU A 291 25.62 1.14 -12.89
N ILE A 292 25.03 2.17 -12.31
CA ILE A 292 24.37 3.26 -13.02
C ILE A 292 25.26 4.50 -12.95
N LYS A 293 25.59 5.05 -14.13
CA LYS A 293 26.38 6.28 -14.31
C LYS A 293 25.70 7.22 -15.30
N PRO A 294 25.96 8.54 -15.23
CA PRO A 294 25.36 9.53 -16.12
C PRO A 294 26.00 9.54 -17.52
N ASP A 295 26.10 8.33 -18.11
CA ASP A 295 26.57 8.08 -19.47
C ASP A 295 25.37 7.75 -20.35
N LYS A 296 25.06 8.61 -21.29
CA LYS A 296 23.89 8.53 -22.16
C LYS A 296 23.79 7.20 -22.91
N ILE A 297 24.91 6.71 -23.46
CA ILE A 297 24.95 5.46 -24.22
C ILE A 297 24.70 4.27 -23.30
N LYS A 298 25.35 4.25 -22.12
CA LYS A 298 25.16 3.19 -21.14
C LYS A 298 23.70 3.17 -20.63
N LEU A 299 23.15 4.33 -20.36
CA LEU A 299 21.74 4.44 -19.91
C LEU A 299 20.77 3.95 -20.98
N LYS A 300 20.97 4.27 -22.27
CA LYS A 300 20.15 3.72 -23.35
C LYS A 300 20.26 2.20 -23.45
N LYS A 301 21.46 1.63 -23.26
CA LYS A 301 21.66 0.17 -23.23
C LYS A 301 20.92 -0.47 -22.07
N GLN A 302 21.00 0.10 -20.87
CA GLN A 302 20.27 -0.37 -19.69
C GLN A 302 18.76 -0.22 -19.85
N LEU A 303 18.26 0.89 -20.41
CA LEU A 303 16.86 1.10 -20.76
C LEU A 303 16.34 0.03 -21.73
N ASN A 304 17.14 -0.36 -22.71
CA ASN A 304 16.75 -1.42 -23.65
C ASN A 304 16.55 -2.78 -22.96
N ILE A 305 17.37 -3.10 -21.97
CA ILE A 305 17.33 -4.38 -21.23
C ILE A 305 16.24 -4.38 -20.15
N ILE A 306 16.21 -3.34 -19.33
CA ILE A 306 15.38 -3.28 -18.11
C ILE A 306 13.99 -2.75 -18.43
N GLY A 307 13.88 -1.88 -19.45
CA GLY A 307 12.67 -1.11 -19.76
C GLY A 307 12.54 0.15 -18.91
N HIS A 308 11.89 1.16 -19.45
CA HIS A 308 11.84 2.51 -18.90
C HIS A 308 11.32 2.54 -17.44
N ASP A 309 10.13 1.99 -17.20
CA ASP A 309 9.48 2.09 -15.89
C ASP A 309 10.24 1.33 -14.80
N ASN A 310 10.73 0.12 -15.14
CA ASN A 310 11.55 -0.67 -14.23
C ASN A 310 12.90 0.02 -13.93
N PHE A 311 13.46 0.76 -14.90
CA PHE A 311 14.71 1.48 -14.70
C PHE A 311 14.53 2.68 -13.77
N ILE A 312 13.40 3.40 -13.88
CA ILE A 312 13.04 4.46 -12.92
C ILE A 312 12.90 3.87 -11.50
N ASP A 313 12.22 2.75 -11.37
CA ASP A 313 12.08 2.07 -10.07
C ASP A 313 13.45 1.66 -9.51
N LEU A 314 14.34 1.13 -10.35
CA LEU A 314 15.71 0.77 -9.96
C LEU A 314 16.53 1.99 -9.50
N LEU A 315 16.44 3.12 -10.21
CA LEU A 315 17.10 4.37 -9.81
C LEU A 315 16.64 4.83 -8.43
N LYS A 316 15.32 4.90 -8.21
CA LYS A 316 14.74 5.26 -6.92
C LYS A 316 15.20 4.33 -5.80
N PHE A 317 15.22 3.01 -6.08
CA PHE A 317 15.72 2.02 -5.13
C PHE A 317 17.19 2.27 -4.77
N GLN A 318 18.07 2.42 -5.78
CA GLN A 318 19.49 2.62 -5.52
C GLN A 318 19.78 3.94 -4.81
N ILE A 319 19.07 5.03 -5.14
CA ILE A 319 19.17 6.30 -4.43
C ILE A 319 18.80 6.11 -2.97
N ALA A 320 17.62 5.55 -2.68
CA ALA A 320 17.14 5.33 -1.33
C ALA A 320 18.08 4.43 -0.52
N PHE A 321 18.58 3.35 -1.12
CA PHE A 321 19.49 2.41 -0.48
C PHE A 321 20.83 3.06 -0.11
N ASN A 322 21.44 3.83 -1.02
CA ASN A 322 22.73 4.46 -0.79
C ASN A 322 22.63 5.68 0.14
N MET A 323 21.48 6.35 0.25
CA MET A 323 21.27 7.44 1.19
C MET A 323 21.21 6.99 2.66
N ALA A 324 20.95 5.72 2.91
CA ALA A 324 20.91 5.16 4.27
C ALA A 324 22.27 4.66 4.76
N ASP A 325 23.25 4.53 3.89
CA ASP A 325 24.59 4.06 4.30
C ASP A 325 25.26 5.10 5.20
N LYS A 326 25.73 4.65 6.37
CA LYS A 326 26.48 5.51 7.32
C LYS A 326 27.80 6.05 6.72
N ASN A 327 28.37 5.33 5.74
CA ASN A 327 29.51 5.76 4.93
C ASN A 327 29.03 6.27 3.57
N ILE A 328 28.25 7.33 3.58
CA ILE A 328 27.62 7.87 2.37
C ILE A 328 28.68 8.09 1.28
N ASN A 329 28.51 7.35 0.18
CA ASN A 329 29.26 7.64 -1.03
C ASN A 329 28.55 8.73 -1.83
N GLU A 330 28.82 10.00 -1.47
CA GLU A 330 28.20 11.17 -2.09
C GLU A 330 28.32 11.13 -3.62
N LYS A 331 29.50 10.76 -4.14
CA LYS A 331 29.73 10.64 -5.57
C LYS A 331 28.76 9.64 -6.24
N LYS A 332 28.50 8.50 -5.59
CA LYS A 332 27.55 7.51 -6.14
C LYS A 332 26.11 8.05 -6.17
N ILE A 333 25.71 8.79 -5.14
CA ILE A 333 24.40 9.43 -5.08
C ILE A 333 24.27 10.50 -6.17
N ASP A 334 25.32 11.31 -6.36
CA ASP A 334 25.34 12.34 -7.39
C ASP A 334 25.30 11.73 -8.79
N ASP A 335 26.09 10.67 -9.05
CA ASP A 335 26.04 9.91 -10.31
C ASP A 335 24.60 9.38 -10.59
N LEU A 336 23.90 8.87 -9.58
CA LEU A 336 22.52 8.38 -9.71
C LEU A 336 21.55 9.52 -10.03
N LYS A 337 21.66 10.66 -9.33
CA LYS A 337 20.81 11.85 -9.58
C LYS A 337 21.08 12.46 -10.94
N ASP A 338 22.33 12.51 -11.36
CA ASP A 338 22.67 13.00 -12.70
C ASP A 338 22.21 12.04 -13.78
N SER A 339 22.26 10.71 -13.52
CA SER A 339 21.66 9.71 -14.40
C SER A 339 20.15 9.89 -14.56
N GLU A 340 19.44 10.30 -13.49
CA GLU A 340 18.00 10.64 -13.57
C GLU A 340 17.74 11.84 -14.50
N LYS A 341 18.63 12.86 -14.50
CA LYS A 341 18.53 14.02 -15.40
C LYS A 341 18.77 13.59 -16.85
N VAL A 342 19.84 12.84 -17.11
CA VAL A 342 20.14 12.30 -18.46
C VAL A 342 19.01 11.42 -18.97
N LEU A 343 18.41 10.59 -18.10
CA LEU A 343 17.24 9.78 -18.44
C LEU A 343 16.05 10.65 -18.88
N LYS A 344 15.76 11.72 -18.15
CA LYS A 344 14.70 12.68 -18.51
C LYS A 344 14.97 13.29 -19.88
N ASP A 345 16.22 13.66 -20.19
CA ASP A 345 16.61 14.21 -21.48
C ASP A 345 16.44 13.20 -22.62
N ILE A 346 16.84 11.93 -22.41
CA ILE A 346 16.61 10.85 -23.38
C ILE A 346 15.12 10.71 -23.74
N VAL A 347 14.26 10.75 -22.72
CA VAL A 347 12.79 10.62 -22.90
C VAL A 347 12.21 11.86 -23.58
N LEU A 348 12.55 13.07 -23.11
CA LEU A 348 12.05 14.33 -23.66
C LEU A 348 12.43 14.51 -25.12
N ASN A 349 13.66 14.10 -25.50
CA ASN A 349 14.15 14.19 -26.88
C ASN A 349 13.70 13.01 -27.75
N ASN A 350 12.86 12.11 -27.20
CA ASN A 350 12.40 10.87 -27.88
C ASN A 350 13.57 10.08 -28.52
N GLU A 351 14.70 9.97 -27.79
CA GLU A 351 15.86 9.25 -28.27
C GLU A 351 15.63 7.74 -28.30
N CYS A 352 16.10 7.10 -29.35
CA CYS A 352 15.88 5.66 -29.56
C CYS A 352 16.71 4.81 -28.58
N TYR A 353 16.03 3.95 -27.81
CA TYR A 353 16.64 2.96 -26.93
C TYR A 353 16.00 1.57 -27.00
N ASN A 354 14.97 1.37 -27.83
CA ASN A 354 14.34 0.06 -28.03
C ASN A 354 13.87 -0.11 -29.48
N LEU A 355 13.59 -1.37 -29.86
CA LEU A 355 13.21 -1.73 -31.23
C LEU A 355 11.94 -1.01 -31.73
N LYS A 356 11.01 -0.65 -30.85
CA LYS A 356 9.77 0.04 -31.24
C LYS A 356 10.00 1.50 -31.64
N MET A 357 11.14 2.06 -31.23
CA MET A 357 11.52 3.44 -31.50
C MET A 357 12.42 3.58 -32.74
N LEU A 358 12.83 2.47 -33.36
CA LEU A 358 13.56 2.51 -34.63
C LEU A 358 12.67 3.08 -35.73
N ALA A 359 13.27 3.88 -36.64
CA ALA A 359 12.58 4.43 -37.79
C ALA A 359 12.27 3.39 -38.88
N ILE A 360 12.71 2.14 -38.71
CA ILE A 360 12.41 0.98 -39.58
C ILE A 360 11.91 -0.19 -38.75
N ASP A 361 11.14 -1.05 -39.40
CA ASP A 361 10.62 -2.27 -38.80
C ASP A 361 10.93 -3.54 -39.62
N GLY A 362 10.45 -4.70 -39.17
CA GLY A 362 10.66 -5.96 -39.90
C GLY A 362 9.96 -6.02 -41.26
N LYS A 363 8.96 -5.15 -41.56
CA LYS A 363 8.32 -5.08 -42.86
C LYS A 363 9.24 -4.39 -43.89
N ASP A 364 9.93 -3.37 -43.46
CA ASP A 364 10.89 -2.64 -44.31
C ASP A 364 12.07 -3.53 -44.70
N LEU A 365 12.62 -4.29 -43.73
CA LEU A 365 13.68 -5.29 -44.02
C LEU A 365 13.20 -6.34 -45.03
N LYS A 366 11.95 -6.75 -44.99
CA LYS A 366 11.40 -7.71 -45.99
C LYS A 366 11.29 -7.09 -47.39
N LYS A 367 10.95 -5.79 -47.50
CA LYS A 367 10.94 -5.10 -48.80
C LYS A 367 12.32 -5.04 -49.42
N GLU A 368 13.39 -4.99 -48.61
CA GLU A 368 14.78 -5.02 -49.05
C GLU A 368 15.28 -6.45 -49.31
N GLY A 369 14.42 -7.47 -49.32
CA GLY A 369 14.76 -8.85 -49.69
C GLY A 369 15.27 -9.75 -48.57
N ILE A 370 15.22 -9.30 -47.29
CA ILE A 370 15.61 -10.14 -46.18
C ILE A 370 14.47 -11.10 -45.83
N SER A 371 14.74 -12.40 -45.93
CA SER A 371 13.73 -13.47 -45.67
C SER A 371 13.34 -13.54 -44.22
N LYS A 372 12.13 -14.12 -43.95
CA LYS A 372 11.59 -14.31 -42.60
C LYS A 372 12.49 -15.17 -41.70
N GLY A 373 12.61 -14.83 -40.42
CA GLY A 373 13.18 -15.67 -39.40
C GLY A 373 14.14 -14.93 -38.44
N ILE A 374 15.03 -15.68 -37.79
CA ILE A 374 16.02 -15.22 -36.81
C ILE A 374 16.87 -14.05 -37.34
N THR A 375 17.13 -14.03 -38.64
CA THR A 375 17.93 -13.00 -39.31
C THR A 375 17.34 -11.60 -39.22
N LEU A 376 16.00 -11.44 -39.30
CA LEU A 376 15.34 -10.13 -39.18
C LEU A 376 15.52 -9.50 -37.77
N GLY A 377 15.34 -10.30 -36.75
CA GLY A 377 15.50 -9.85 -35.37
C GLY A 377 16.96 -9.49 -35.05
N SER A 378 17.91 -10.27 -35.54
CA SER A 378 19.34 -10.01 -35.33
C SER A 378 19.79 -8.72 -36.01
N ILE A 379 19.34 -8.46 -37.24
CA ILE A 379 19.67 -7.23 -37.99
C ILE A 379 19.07 -6.00 -37.29
N LEU A 380 17.78 -6.05 -36.86
CA LEU A 380 17.17 -4.95 -36.13
C LEU A 380 17.87 -4.68 -34.80
N ASN A 381 18.31 -5.72 -34.09
CA ASN A 381 19.08 -5.54 -32.85
C ASN A 381 20.47 -4.96 -33.10
N GLU A 382 21.14 -5.34 -34.19
CA GLU A 382 22.43 -4.76 -34.61
C GLU A 382 22.27 -3.27 -34.95
N ILE A 383 21.25 -2.92 -35.72
CA ILE A 383 20.92 -1.52 -36.06
C ILE A 383 20.58 -0.72 -34.78
N LEU A 384 19.74 -1.26 -33.92
CA LEU A 384 19.42 -0.63 -32.64
C LEU A 384 20.69 -0.35 -31.82
N LYS A 385 21.59 -1.32 -31.73
CA LYS A 385 22.88 -1.14 -31.04
C LYS A 385 23.68 0.02 -31.63
N LEU A 386 23.79 0.11 -32.97
CA LEU A 386 24.50 1.19 -33.63
C LEU A 386 23.82 2.56 -33.43
N VAL A 387 22.49 2.62 -33.39
CA VAL A 387 21.71 3.82 -33.08
C VAL A 387 21.90 4.25 -31.63
N ILE A 388 21.85 3.32 -30.68
CA ILE A 388 22.12 3.59 -29.25
C ILE A 388 23.54 4.12 -29.05
N GLU A 389 24.51 3.58 -29.77
CA GLU A 389 25.95 3.99 -29.75
C GLU A 389 26.21 5.28 -30.55
N GLU A 390 25.17 5.91 -31.10
CA GLU A 390 25.23 7.15 -31.91
C GLU A 390 26.12 7.02 -33.17
N ARG A 391 26.30 5.79 -33.65
CA ARG A 391 27.08 5.43 -34.88
C ARG A 391 26.20 5.45 -36.13
N LEU A 392 24.86 5.41 -35.96
CA LEU A 392 23.87 5.57 -37.02
C LEU A 392 22.77 6.53 -36.52
N GLU A 393 22.36 7.45 -37.40
CA GLU A 393 21.18 8.27 -37.13
C GLU A 393 19.91 7.41 -37.26
N ASN A 394 18.96 7.59 -36.34
CA ASN A 394 17.66 6.93 -36.41
C ASN A 394 16.72 7.64 -37.41
N LYS A 395 17.10 7.61 -38.69
CA LYS A 395 16.31 8.12 -39.81
C LYS A 395 16.10 7.01 -40.84
N TYR A 396 14.91 6.93 -41.42
CA TYR A 396 14.52 5.85 -42.34
C TYR A 396 15.54 5.63 -43.45
N GLU A 397 15.93 6.69 -44.15
CA GLU A 397 16.84 6.62 -45.31
C GLU A 397 18.22 6.11 -44.89
N VAL A 398 18.71 6.59 -43.74
CA VAL A 398 20.05 6.17 -43.23
C VAL A 398 20.05 4.69 -42.86
N LEU A 399 19.00 4.24 -42.19
CA LEU A 399 18.91 2.85 -41.73
C LEU A 399 18.68 1.90 -42.90
N ILE A 400 17.89 2.24 -43.90
CA ILE A 400 17.68 1.43 -45.12
C ILE A 400 18.96 1.36 -45.96
N ASP A 401 19.70 2.43 -46.07
CA ASP A 401 20.98 2.46 -46.79
C ASP A 401 22.02 1.54 -46.10
N TYR A 402 22.04 1.52 -44.77
CA TYR A 402 22.84 0.58 -44.00
C TYR A 402 22.43 -0.87 -44.27
N VAL A 403 21.13 -1.17 -44.29
CA VAL A 403 20.60 -2.51 -44.59
C VAL A 403 21.02 -2.97 -45.99
N ARG A 404 20.92 -2.12 -47.02
CA ARG A 404 21.33 -2.42 -48.39
C ARG A 404 22.82 -2.72 -48.48
N LYS A 405 23.68 -1.98 -47.79
CA LYS A 405 25.12 -2.24 -47.71
C LYS A 405 25.42 -3.56 -46.97
N TYR A 406 24.69 -3.84 -45.91
CA TYR A 406 24.81 -5.08 -45.13
C TYR A 406 24.48 -6.32 -45.99
N ILE A 407 23.44 -6.25 -46.81
CA ILE A 407 23.05 -7.34 -47.73
C ILE A 407 24.16 -7.57 -48.78
N LYS A 408 24.65 -6.49 -49.37
CA LYS A 408 25.73 -6.56 -50.38
C LYS A 408 27.05 -7.19 -49.89
N ASN A 409 27.33 -7.06 -48.59
CA ASN A 409 28.57 -7.59 -47.98
C ASN A 409 28.45 -9.03 -47.48
N LYS A 410 27.24 -9.61 -47.46
CA LYS A 410 26.96 -11.00 -47.02
C LYS A 410 26.57 -11.94 -48.18
N ILE A 411 26.43 -11.40 -49.38
CA ILE A 411 26.31 -12.13 -50.68
C ILE A 411 27.65 -12.14 -51.35
#